data_4832568625ad593bb4f5ffa611930924
#
_entry.id   4832568625ad593bb4f5ffa611930924
#
_cell.length_a   1.000
_cell.length_b   1.000
_cell.length_c   1.000
_cell.angle_alpha   90.00
_cell.angle_beta   90.00
_cell.angle_gamma   90.00
#
_symmetry.space_group_name_H-M   'P 1'
#
loop_
_entity.id
_entity.type
_entity.pdbx_description
1 polymer ?
#
loop_
_entity_poly.entity_id
_entity_poly.type
_entity_poly.pdbx_seq_one_letter_code
_entity_poly.pdbx_strand_id
1 'polypeptide(L)'
;QLDLLKQLNLKHLEQRGREAPLESRIQSFELAYRMQIDASDAFDVSREPKSIRDLYGKGTQARQILIARRLIERGVRYVQVWHGAGQPWDNHDDIEVNHKKLAGQCDQAIGALLKDLKSRGLLDETLVIWGGEFGRTPTVELPKKGSNAGKINGRDHNHWGYTTWLAGGGVKGGYVHGATDDFGFRAVEDRVHVHDLQATILHLLGFDHEKLTYRHAGRDFRLTDVHGEVVHDLIA
;
A
#
# COMPACT_ATOMS: atom_id res chain seq x y z
N GLN A 1 21.19 -14.53 -23.62
CA GLN A 1 21.93 -14.36 -22.34
C GLN A 1 21.35 -15.22 -21.23
N LEU A 2 20.01 -15.23 -21.02
CA LEU A 2 19.37 -16.08 -19.99
C LEU A 2 19.62 -17.56 -20.20
N ASP A 3 19.56 -18.04 -21.43
CA ASP A 3 19.82 -19.45 -21.75
C ASP A 3 21.25 -19.87 -21.42
N LEU A 4 22.22 -18.99 -21.65
CA LEU A 4 23.61 -19.21 -21.27
C LEU A 4 23.78 -19.28 -19.74
N LEU A 5 23.15 -18.34 -19.01
CA LEU A 5 23.17 -18.36 -17.55
C LEU A 5 22.51 -19.62 -16.99
N LYS A 6 21.41 -20.05 -17.60
CA LYS A 6 20.73 -21.30 -17.21
C LYS A 6 21.62 -22.52 -17.41
N GLN A 7 22.35 -22.60 -18.54
CA GLN A 7 23.30 -23.68 -18.79
C GLN A 7 24.47 -23.68 -17.79
N LEU A 8 24.99 -22.48 -17.44
CA LEU A 8 26.05 -22.35 -16.44
C LEU A 8 25.57 -22.77 -15.06
N ASN A 9 24.33 -22.39 -14.69
CA ASN A 9 23.71 -22.78 -13.41
C ASN A 9 23.48 -24.30 -13.35
N LEU A 10 23.04 -24.94 -14.43
CA LEU A 10 22.88 -26.37 -14.50
C LEU A 10 24.24 -27.11 -14.34
N LYS A 11 25.27 -26.61 -15.00
CA LYS A 11 26.63 -27.19 -14.85
C LYS A 11 27.18 -27.04 -13.44
N HIS A 12 26.89 -25.89 -12.78
CA HIS A 12 27.23 -25.68 -11.39
C HIS A 12 26.51 -26.65 -10.45
N LEU A 13 25.20 -26.87 -10.70
CA LEU A 13 24.37 -27.83 -9.97
C LEU A 13 24.91 -29.27 -10.07
N GLU A 14 25.36 -29.68 -11.26
CA GLU A 14 25.97 -31.01 -11.49
C GLU A 14 27.27 -31.17 -10.70
N GLN A 15 28.07 -30.12 -10.56
CA GLN A 15 29.36 -30.14 -9.88
C GLN A 15 29.27 -30.07 -8.35
N ARG A 16 28.34 -29.29 -7.82
CA ARG A 16 28.25 -28.96 -6.38
C ARG A 16 27.04 -29.55 -5.66
N GLY A 17 26.10 -30.15 -6.41
CA GLY A 17 24.85 -30.63 -5.85
C GLY A 17 23.81 -29.53 -5.63
N ARG A 18 22.66 -29.94 -5.12
CA ARG A 18 21.47 -29.11 -4.99
C ARG A 18 21.56 -28.19 -3.75
N GLU A 19 21.57 -26.89 -3.98
CA GLU A 19 21.50 -25.87 -2.92
C GLU A 19 20.16 -25.11 -3.02
N ALA A 20 19.15 -25.53 -2.26
CA ALA A 20 17.80 -24.98 -2.32
C ALA A 20 17.74 -23.44 -2.16
N PRO A 21 18.54 -22.78 -1.29
CA PRO A 21 18.57 -21.32 -1.21
C PRO A 21 19.08 -20.64 -2.50
N LEU A 22 20.07 -21.26 -3.17
CA LEU A 22 20.62 -20.73 -4.43
C LEU A 22 19.61 -20.88 -5.56
N GLU A 23 18.94 -22.03 -5.67
CA GLU A 23 17.89 -22.26 -6.67
C GLU A 23 16.73 -21.27 -6.51
N SER A 24 16.26 -21.04 -5.28
CA SER A 24 15.21 -20.05 -4.98
C SER A 24 15.64 -18.65 -5.39
N ARG A 25 16.89 -18.27 -5.16
CA ARG A 25 17.44 -16.98 -5.57
C ARG A 25 17.51 -16.83 -7.09
N ILE A 26 17.96 -17.87 -7.80
CA ILE A 26 18.00 -17.89 -9.27
C ILE A 26 16.58 -17.70 -9.84
N GLN A 27 15.61 -18.44 -9.33
CA GLN A 27 14.21 -18.32 -9.75
C GLN A 27 13.65 -16.92 -9.48
N SER A 28 14.00 -16.32 -8.35
CA SER A 28 13.59 -14.94 -8.01
C SER A 28 14.18 -13.92 -8.99
N PHE A 29 15.45 -14.06 -9.39
CA PHE A 29 16.08 -13.18 -10.38
C PHE A 29 15.51 -13.38 -11.79
N GLU A 30 15.24 -14.62 -12.20
CA GLU A 30 14.59 -14.90 -13.48
C GLU A 30 13.17 -14.32 -13.54
N LEU A 31 12.41 -14.45 -12.45
CA LEU A 31 11.10 -13.85 -12.32
C LEU A 31 11.17 -12.31 -12.41
N ALA A 32 12.09 -11.69 -11.66
CA ALA A 32 12.29 -10.25 -11.69
C ALA A 32 12.65 -9.75 -13.10
N TYR A 33 13.49 -10.47 -13.83
CA TYR A 33 13.85 -10.14 -15.21
C TYR A 33 12.64 -10.21 -16.15
N ARG A 34 11.82 -11.28 -16.07
CA ARG A 34 10.59 -11.41 -16.86
C ARG A 34 9.62 -10.28 -16.54
N MET A 35 9.43 -10.00 -15.24
CA MET A 35 8.58 -8.89 -14.80
C MET A 35 9.03 -7.54 -15.37
N GLN A 36 10.33 -7.27 -15.46
CA GLN A 36 10.85 -6.03 -16.06
C GLN A 36 10.49 -5.89 -17.55
N ILE A 37 10.51 -6.98 -18.29
CA ILE A 37 10.13 -6.99 -19.70
C ILE A 37 8.62 -6.83 -19.87
N ASP A 38 7.84 -7.62 -19.14
CA ASP A 38 6.38 -7.64 -19.24
C ASP A 38 5.75 -6.37 -18.62
N ALA A 39 6.38 -5.80 -17.60
CA ALA A 39 5.92 -4.58 -16.95
C ALA A 39 6.18 -3.31 -17.78
N SER A 40 7.13 -3.32 -18.72
CA SER A 40 7.45 -2.13 -19.52
C SER A 40 6.23 -1.55 -20.23
N ASP A 41 5.34 -2.40 -20.72
CA ASP A 41 4.07 -2.03 -21.31
C ASP A 41 3.11 -1.39 -20.28
N ALA A 42 3.09 -1.85 -19.04
CA ALA A 42 2.23 -1.28 -17.99
C ALA A 42 2.58 0.18 -17.69
N PHE A 43 3.83 0.57 -17.82
CA PHE A 43 4.30 1.94 -17.58
C PHE A 43 4.00 2.93 -18.71
N ASP A 44 3.69 2.43 -19.91
CA ASP A 44 3.31 3.25 -21.04
C ASP A 44 1.80 3.59 -21.02
N VAL A 45 1.45 4.61 -20.24
CA VAL A 45 0.05 5.08 -20.13
C VAL A 45 -0.47 5.75 -21.40
N SER A 46 0.39 6.02 -22.40
CA SER A 46 -0.05 6.60 -23.68
C SER A 46 -0.94 5.64 -24.47
N ARG A 47 -0.81 4.34 -24.21
CA ARG A 47 -1.65 3.28 -24.82
C ARG A 47 -3.08 3.23 -24.30
N GLU A 48 -3.36 3.90 -23.18
CA GLU A 48 -4.73 4.00 -22.68
C GLU A 48 -5.56 4.94 -23.56
N PRO A 49 -6.85 4.62 -23.75
CA PRO A 49 -7.78 5.53 -24.42
C PRO A 49 -7.77 6.92 -23.77
N LYS A 50 -7.98 7.95 -24.59
CA LYS A 50 -8.02 9.33 -24.08
C LYS A 50 -9.04 9.50 -22.95
N SER A 51 -10.21 8.85 -23.05
CA SER A 51 -11.27 8.87 -22.04
C SER A 51 -10.78 8.35 -20.67
N ILE A 52 -9.98 7.29 -20.65
CA ILE A 52 -9.40 6.75 -19.42
C ILE A 52 -8.35 7.72 -18.88
N ARG A 53 -7.46 8.23 -19.72
CA ARG A 53 -6.45 9.20 -19.27
C ARG A 53 -7.08 10.49 -18.71
N ASP A 54 -8.15 10.96 -19.34
CA ASP A 54 -8.91 12.13 -18.86
C ASP A 54 -9.65 11.83 -17.54
N LEU A 55 -10.15 10.60 -17.37
CA LEU A 55 -10.81 10.15 -16.13
C LEU A 55 -9.85 10.24 -14.92
N TYR A 56 -8.62 9.73 -15.07
CA TYR A 56 -7.60 9.80 -14.03
C TYR A 56 -7.04 11.21 -13.84
N GLY A 57 -7.11 12.05 -14.84
CA GLY A 57 -6.61 13.42 -14.79
C GLY A 57 -5.14 13.55 -15.15
N LYS A 58 -4.57 14.70 -14.80
CA LYS A 58 -3.20 15.07 -15.15
C LYS A 58 -2.29 15.05 -13.93
N GLY A 59 -0.99 14.95 -14.18
CA GLY A 59 0.04 15.03 -13.14
C GLY A 59 0.66 13.69 -12.78
N THR A 60 1.68 13.76 -11.94
CA THR A 60 2.49 12.59 -11.56
C THR A 60 1.67 11.56 -10.81
N GLN A 61 0.86 12.01 -9.85
CA GLN A 61 0.05 11.11 -9.02
C GLN A 61 -1.01 10.39 -9.84
N ALA A 62 -1.70 11.10 -10.73
CA ALA A 62 -2.68 10.50 -11.64
C ALA A 62 -2.04 9.41 -12.53
N ARG A 63 -0.86 9.71 -13.08
CA ARG A 63 -0.09 8.73 -13.88
C ARG A 63 0.31 7.50 -13.05
N GLN A 64 0.79 7.69 -11.82
CA GLN A 64 1.19 6.58 -10.95
C GLN A 64 0.02 5.68 -10.58
N ILE A 65 -1.14 6.26 -10.24
CA ILE A 65 -2.36 5.51 -9.92
C ILE A 65 -2.87 4.75 -11.14
N LEU A 66 -2.82 5.34 -12.33
CA LEU A 66 -3.16 4.65 -13.59
C LEU A 66 -2.21 3.48 -13.88
N ILE A 67 -0.90 3.64 -13.64
CA ILE A 67 0.08 2.55 -13.75
C ILE A 67 -0.25 1.44 -12.75
N ALA A 68 -0.62 1.77 -11.50
CA ALA A 68 -1.01 0.78 -10.51
C ALA A 68 -2.18 -0.09 -11.01
N ARG A 69 -3.23 0.49 -11.57
CA ARG A 69 -4.34 -0.26 -12.18
C ARG A 69 -3.84 -1.18 -13.30
N ARG A 70 -2.97 -0.68 -14.19
CA ARG A 70 -2.40 -1.48 -15.29
C ARG A 70 -1.54 -2.64 -14.82
N LEU A 71 -0.83 -2.47 -13.70
CA LEU A 71 -0.06 -3.54 -13.07
C LEU A 71 -0.98 -4.62 -12.48
N ILE A 72 -2.06 -4.23 -11.81
CA ILE A 72 -3.07 -5.16 -11.28
C ILE A 72 -3.69 -5.99 -12.41
N GLU A 73 -4.07 -5.38 -13.54
CA GLU A 73 -4.58 -6.10 -14.72
C GLU A 73 -3.62 -7.15 -15.27
N ARG A 74 -2.32 -7.00 -15.00
CA ARG A 74 -1.27 -7.94 -15.42
C ARG A 74 -0.92 -8.96 -14.34
N GLY A 75 -1.72 -9.00 -13.27
CA GLY A 75 -1.56 -9.99 -12.20
C GLY A 75 -0.50 -9.63 -11.15
N VAL A 76 -0.05 -8.38 -11.09
CA VAL A 76 0.81 -7.92 -9.99
C VAL A 76 -0.04 -7.90 -8.71
N ARG A 77 0.35 -8.69 -7.72
CA ARG A 77 -0.47 -8.96 -6.55
C ARG A 77 -0.45 -7.86 -5.49
N TYR A 78 0.60 -7.04 -5.48
CA TYR A 78 0.76 -5.94 -4.54
C TYR A 78 1.40 -4.74 -5.23
N VAL A 79 0.76 -3.59 -5.15
CA VAL A 79 1.25 -2.33 -5.71
C VAL A 79 1.14 -1.25 -4.64
N GLN A 80 2.25 -0.59 -4.35
CA GLN A 80 2.28 0.54 -3.43
C GLN A 80 2.55 1.83 -4.21
N VAL A 81 1.71 2.82 -4.00
CA VAL A 81 1.82 4.15 -4.64
C VAL A 81 2.10 5.19 -3.56
N TRP A 82 3.23 5.84 -3.65
CA TRP A 82 3.60 6.94 -2.77
C TRP A 82 3.16 8.28 -3.33
N HIS A 83 2.61 9.14 -2.48
CA HIS A 83 2.22 10.48 -2.89
C HIS A 83 3.34 11.48 -2.59
N GLY A 84 4.05 11.88 -3.65
CA GLY A 84 5.14 12.85 -3.58
C GLY A 84 6.47 12.26 -3.10
N ALA A 85 7.47 13.12 -3.04
CA ALA A 85 8.80 12.80 -2.55
C ALA A 85 8.98 13.38 -1.13
N GLY A 86 9.77 12.73 -0.30
CA GLY A 86 9.97 13.11 1.08
C GLY A 86 8.74 12.86 1.95
N GLN A 87 8.33 13.84 2.71
CA GLN A 87 7.24 13.77 3.70
C GLN A 87 6.17 14.84 3.43
N PRO A 88 5.52 14.86 2.26
CA PRO A 88 4.66 15.98 1.87
C PRO A 88 3.42 16.16 2.77
N TRP A 89 2.94 15.08 3.41
CA TRP A 89 1.79 15.10 4.32
C TRP A 89 2.16 15.36 5.78
N ASP A 90 3.46 15.47 6.09
CA ASP A 90 3.96 15.72 7.44
C ASP A 90 3.99 17.24 7.74
N ASN A 91 2.81 17.82 7.93
CA ASN A 91 2.66 19.25 8.07
C ASN A 91 2.52 19.69 9.53
N HIS A 92 3.65 20.09 10.10
CA HIS A 92 3.73 20.75 11.39
C HIS A 92 3.39 22.25 11.32
N ASP A 93 3.17 22.78 10.10
CA ASP A 93 2.68 24.11 9.81
C ASP A 93 1.76 24.12 8.58
N ASP A 94 0.89 25.13 8.44
CA ASP A 94 -0.01 25.33 7.30
C ASP A 94 -0.75 24.06 6.82
N ILE A 95 -1.16 23.18 7.73
CA ILE A 95 -1.74 21.88 7.39
C ILE A 95 -2.96 22.01 6.47
N GLU A 96 -3.82 23.00 6.69
CA GLU A 96 -5.02 23.19 5.87
C GLU A 96 -4.66 23.47 4.40
N VAL A 97 -3.73 24.40 4.16
CA VAL A 97 -3.30 24.79 2.81
C VAL A 97 -2.59 23.63 2.13
N ASN A 98 -1.66 23.00 2.85
CA ASN A 98 -0.84 21.92 2.32
C ASN A 98 -1.66 20.66 2.04
N HIS A 99 -2.50 20.20 2.98
CA HIS A 99 -3.35 19.04 2.78
C HIS A 99 -4.40 19.25 1.69
N LYS A 100 -5.00 20.46 1.59
CA LYS A 100 -5.92 20.77 0.50
C LYS A 100 -5.25 20.67 -0.87
N LYS A 101 -4.02 21.18 -0.98
CA LYS A 101 -3.21 21.09 -2.20
C LYS A 101 -2.89 19.61 -2.54
N LEU A 102 -2.43 18.83 -1.56
CA LEU A 102 -2.07 17.43 -1.76
C LEU A 102 -3.29 16.58 -2.07
N ALA A 103 -4.40 16.76 -1.37
CA ALA A 103 -5.65 16.08 -1.66
C ALA A 103 -6.12 16.36 -3.09
N GLY A 104 -6.08 17.61 -3.54
CA GLY A 104 -6.42 17.96 -4.92
C GLY A 104 -5.52 17.34 -6.00
N GLN A 105 -4.32 16.89 -5.64
CA GLN A 105 -3.43 16.19 -6.57
C GLN A 105 -3.78 14.69 -6.76
N CYS A 106 -4.47 14.07 -5.80
CA CYS A 106 -4.78 12.64 -5.84
C CYS A 106 -6.27 12.31 -5.89
N ASP A 107 -7.15 13.21 -5.47
CA ASP A 107 -8.59 13.01 -5.34
C ASP A 107 -9.23 12.46 -6.61
N GLN A 108 -9.08 13.15 -7.74
CA GLN A 108 -9.64 12.72 -9.02
C GLN A 108 -9.13 11.32 -9.41
N ALA A 109 -7.84 11.08 -9.25
CA ALA A 109 -7.23 9.81 -9.68
C ALA A 109 -7.64 8.63 -8.79
N ILE A 110 -7.82 8.84 -7.49
CA ILE A 110 -8.33 7.83 -6.57
C ILE A 110 -9.77 7.48 -6.91
N GLY A 111 -10.63 8.49 -7.11
CA GLY A 111 -12.01 8.28 -7.55
C GLY A 111 -12.10 7.57 -8.92
N ALA A 112 -11.18 7.91 -9.84
CA ALA A 112 -11.05 7.24 -11.13
C ALA A 112 -10.64 5.77 -10.98
N LEU A 113 -9.67 5.47 -10.11
CA LEU A 113 -9.22 4.10 -9.83
C LEU A 113 -10.39 3.21 -9.40
N LEU A 114 -11.17 3.65 -8.43
CA LEU A 114 -12.30 2.87 -7.92
C LEU A 114 -13.37 2.63 -9.01
N LYS A 115 -13.68 3.66 -9.79
CA LYS A 115 -14.61 3.54 -10.94
C LYS A 115 -14.10 2.60 -12.01
N ASP A 116 -12.83 2.71 -12.38
CA ASP A 116 -12.21 1.92 -13.43
C ASP A 116 -12.09 0.45 -13.01
N LEU A 117 -11.63 0.16 -11.77
CA LEU A 117 -11.60 -1.19 -11.22
C LEU A 117 -13.01 -1.80 -11.19
N LYS A 118 -14.02 -1.05 -10.74
CA LYS A 118 -15.40 -1.53 -10.71
C LYS A 118 -15.93 -1.82 -12.11
N SER A 119 -15.70 -0.94 -13.08
CA SER A 119 -16.19 -1.11 -14.46
C SER A 119 -15.53 -2.29 -15.17
N ARG A 120 -14.34 -2.70 -14.73
CA ARG A 120 -13.59 -3.85 -15.28
C ARG A 120 -13.88 -5.15 -14.52
N GLY A 121 -14.69 -5.12 -13.46
CA GLY A 121 -14.93 -6.28 -12.60
C GLY A 121 -13.74 -6.67 -11.74
N LEU A 122 -12.78 -5.76 -11.54
CA LEU A 122 -11.57 -6.02 -10.77
C LEU A 122 -11.66 -5.58 -9.31
N LEU A 123 -12.65 -4.74 -8.96
CA LEU A 123 -12.74 -4.16 -7.61
C LEU A 123 -13.02 -5.23 -6.55
N ASP A 124 -13.83 -6.24 -6.88
CA ASP A 124 -14.20 -7.29 -5.93
C ASP A 124 -13.00 -8.18 -5.54
N GLU A 125 -11.98 -8.26 -6.43
CA GLU A 125 -10.76 -9.03 -6.21
C GLU A 125 -9.54 -8.14 -5.89
N THR A 126 -9.73 -6.83 -5.77
CA THR A 126 -8.65 -5.87 -5.51
C THR A 126 -8.95 -5.05 -4.27
N LEU A 127 -8.21 -5.26 -3.20
CA LEU A 127 -8.28 -4.43 -2.01
C LEU A 127 -7.51 -3.13 -2.26
N VAL A 128 -8.21 -2.01 -2.21
CA VAL A 128 -7.63 -0.67 -2.28
C VAL A 128 -7.59 -0.09 -0.87
N ILE A 129 -6.39 0.31 -0.43
CA ILE A 129 -6.17 0.89 0.90
C ILE A 129 -5.59 2.28 0.72
N TRP A 130 -6.14 3.26 1.42
CA TRP A 130 -5.59 4.60 1.52
C TRP A 130 -5.42 4.97 2.99
N GLY A 131 -4.24 5.43 3.34
CA GLY A 131 -3.92 5.85 4.70
C GLY A 131 -2.51 6.40 4.79
N GLY A 132 -2.19 6.96 5.93
CA GLY A 132 -0.83 7.27 6.36
C GLY A 132 -0.38 6.27 7.43
N GLU A 133 0.84 6.46 7.89
CA GLU A 133 1.45 5.64 8.96
C GLU A 133 0.82 5.91 10.33
N PHE A 134 0.31 7.10 10.55
CA PHE A 134 -0.47 7.54 11.71
C PHE A 134 -1.29 8.80 11.36
N GLY A 135 -2.04 9.33 12.32
CA GLY A 135 -2.83 10.54 12.17
C GLY A 135 -2.14 11.78 12.70
N ARG A 136 -2.95 12.83 12.88
CA ARG A 136 -2.53 14.13 13.42
C ARG A 136 -3.30 14.45 14.68
N THR A 137 -2.66 15.17 15.60
CA THR A 137 -3.33 15.62 16.82
C THR A 137 -4.54 16.52 16.49
N PRO A 138 -5.65 16.41 17.24
CA PRO A 138 -6.79 17.32 17.07
C PRO A 138 -6.46 18.74 17.49
N THR A 139 -5.43 18.91 18.31
CA THR A 139 -4.95 20.21 18.79
C THR A 139 -3.86 20.79 17.88
N VAL A 140 -3.80 22.10 17.82
CA VAL A 140 -2.74 22.83 17.11
C VAL A 140 -1.40 22.60 17.77
N GLU A 141 -0.38 22.35 16.98
CA GLU A 141 1.01 22.41 17.43
C GLU A 141 1.46 23.86 17.54
N LEU A 142 1.92 24.24 18.73
CA LEU A 142 2.45 25.57 18.96
C LEU A 142 3.86 25.72 18.37
N PRO A 143 4.21 26.88 17.80
CA PRO A 143 5.53 27.13 17.26
C PRO A 143 6.62 26.89 18.30
N LYS A 144 7.59 26.04 17.96
CA LYS A 144 8.80 25.78 18.74
C LYS A 144 10.02 26.01 17.87
N LYS A 145 11.17 26.31 18.48
CA LYS A 145 12.44 26.33 17.76
C LYS A 145 12.67 24.96 17.08
N GLY A 146 12.71 24.95 15.77
CA GLY A 146 12.95 23.74 14.97
C GLY A 146 11.85 23.45 13.98
N SER A 147 10.93 22.59 14.31
CA SER A 147 9.97 21.99 13.35
C SER A 147 8.82 22.91 12.93
N ASN A 148 8.41 23.86 13.75
CA ASN A 148 7.26 24.73 13.50
C ASN A 148 7.59 26.20 13.80
N ALA A 149 8.63 26.74 13.15
CA ALA A 149 9.08 28.09 13.41
C ALA A 149 8.21 29.15 12.69
N GLY A 150 7.15 29.61 13.33
CA GLY A 150 6.43 30.82 12.92
C GLY A 150 4.99 30.64 12.42
N LYS A 151 4.44 29.43 12.32
CA LYS A 151 3.04 29.20 11.93
C LYS A 151 2.30 28.38 12.98
N ILE A 152 1.03 28.72 13.23
CA ILE A 152 0.27 28.19 14.36
C ILE A 152 -0.81 27.18 13.98
N ASN A 153 -0.90 26.72 12.78
CA ASN A 153 -1.99 25.84 12.33
C ASN A 153 -1.55 24.44 11.93
N GLY A 154 -0.36 24.03 12.35
CA GLY A 154 0.14 22.67 12.17
C GLY A 154 -0.45 21.69 13.18
N ARG A 155 -0.18 20.43 12.96
CA ARG A 155 -0.58 19.32 13.85
C ARG A 155 0.59 18.39 14.04
N ASP A 156 0.78 17.92 15.26
CA ASP A 156 1.74 16.91 15.61
C ASP A 156 1.21 15.49 15.27
N HIS A 157 2.07 14.50 15.40
CA HIS A 157 1.77 13.09 15.14
C HIS A 157 0.79 12.53 16.19
N ASN A 158 -0.17 11.74 15.73
CA ASN A 158 -1.09 11.02 16.60
C ASN A 158 -1.27 9.58 16.16
N HIS A 159 -0.62 8.64 16.82
CA HIS A 159 -0.77 7.21 16.54
C HIS A 159 -1.90 6.55 17.35
N TRP A 160 -2.54 7.27 18.28
CA TRP A 160 -3.57 6.71 19.14
C TRP A 160 -4.97 6.68 18.52
N GLY A 161 -5.17 7.44 17.45
CA GLY A 161 -6.45 7.47 16.75
C GLY A 161 -6.31 8.15 15.40
N TYR A 162 -6.59 7.40 14.32
CA TYR A 162 -6.60 7.91 12.95
C TYR A 162 -7.45 7.02 12.06
N THR A 163 -7.75 7.50 10.87
CA THR A 163 -8.60 6.81 9.91
C THR A 163 -7.78 6.26 8.75
N THR A 164 -8.04 5.01 8.41
CA THR A 164 -7.65 4.39 7.13
C THR A 164 -8.93 3.96 6.43
N TRP A 165 -9.06 4.16 5.12
CA TRP A 165 -10.19 3.61 4.41
C TRP A 165 -9.77 2.50 3.45
N LEU A 166 -10.70 1.55 3.25
CA LEU A 166 -10.55 0.40 2.40
C LEU A 166 -11.70 0.32 1.40
N ALA A 167 -11.45 -0.22 0.21
CA ALA A 167 -12.49 -0.46 -0.78
C ALA A 167 -12.18 -1.72 -1.59
N GLY A 168 -13.21 -2.47 -1.96
CA GLY A 168 -13.09 -3.70 -2.73
C GLY A 168 -12.45 -4.86 -1.97
N GLY A 169 -12.00 -5.88 -2.68
CA GLY A 169 -11.26 -7.02 -2.12
C GLY A 169 -11.96 -7.74 -0.96
N GLY A 170 -13.30 -7.79 -0.94
CA GLY A 170 -14.06 -8.48 0.09
C GLY A 170 -14.39 -7.65 1.35
N VAL A 171 -14.11 -6.34 1.38
CA VAL A 171 -14.52 -5.49 2.50
C VAL A 171 -15.95 -4.96 2.35
N LYS A 172 -16.64 -4.75 3.47
CA LYS A 172 -17.98 -4.15 3.51
C LYS A 172 -17.94 -2.69 3.03
N GLY A 173 -18.66 -2.37 1.97
CA GLY A 173 -18.84 -1.00 1.52
C GLY A 173 -19.80 -0.19 2.40
N GLY A 174 -19.48 1.11 2.62
CA GLY A 174 -20.33 1.99 3.40
C GLY A 174 -20.37 1.71 4.90
N TYR A 175 -19.45 0.90 5.40
CA TYR A 175 -19.33 0.54 6.81
C TYR A 175 -18.26 1.40 7.48
N VAL A 176 -18.53 1.84 8.70
CA VAL A 176 -17.58 2.53 9.57
C VAL A 176 -17.32 1.64 10.78
N HIS A 177 -16.05 1.36 11.04
CA HIS A 177 -15.59 0.53 12.15
C HIS A 177 -14.82 1.37 13.16
N GLY A 178 -15.26 1.30 14.40
CA GLY A 178 -14.65 2.02 15.50
C GLY A 178 -14.89 3.52 15.52
N ALA A 179 -14.55 4.12 16.64
CA ALA A 179 -14.63 5.56 16.84
C ALA A 179 -13.50 6.06 17.75
N THR A 180 -13.21 7.34 17.65
CA THR A 180 -12.36 8.06 18.60
C THR A 180 -13.19 8.61 19.74
N ASP A 181 -12.51 9.08 20.81
CA ASP A 181 -13.12 9.94 21.80
C ASP A 181 -13.66 11.23 21.18
N ASP A 182 -14.48 11.97 21.93
CA ASP A 182 -15.14 13.21 21.46
C ASP A 182 -14.18 14.27 20.94
N PHE A 183 -12.93 14.22 21.32
CA PHE A 183 -11.90 15.17 20.92
C PHE A 183 -10.98 14.67 19.80
N GLY A 184 -11.07 13.39 19.43
CA GLY A 184 -10.23 12.79 18.39
C GLY A 184 -8.79 12.46 18.83
N PHE A 185 -8.53 12.32 20.13
CA PHE A 185 -7.20 11.98 20.61
C PHE A 185 -6.89 10.49 20.52
N ARG A 186 -7.87 9.63 20.83
CA ARG A 186 -7.66 8.18 20.92
C ARG A 186 -8.83 7.40 20.35
N ALA A 187 -8.55 6.29 19.68
CA ALA A 187 -9.56 5.30 19.38
C ALA A 187 -10.09 4.70 20.71
N VAL A 188 -11.41 4.65 20.89
CA VAL A 188 -12.06 4.17 22.12
C VAL A 188 -13.06 3.07 21.85
N GLU A 189 -13.65 3.01 20.65
CA GLU A 189 -14.58 1.97 20.24
C GLU A 189 -13.92 1.09 19.17
N ASP A 190 -14.15 -0.21 19.22
CA ASP A 190 -13.69 -1.21 18.22
C ASP A 190 -12.27 -0.92 17.69
N ARG A 191 -11.35 -0.84 18.63
CA ARG A 191 -9.96 -0.44 18.33
C ARG A 191 -9.29 -1.46 17.41
N VAL A 192 -8.65 -0.97 16.36
CA VAL A 192 -7.84 -1.78 15.46
C VAL A 192 -6.38 -1.41 15.64
N HIS A 193 -5.57 -2.34 16.09
CA HIS A 193 -4.11 -2.17 16.12
C HIS A 193 -3.52 -2.33 14.71
N VAL A 194 -2.36 -1.76 14.46
CA VAL A 194 -1.69 -1.90 13.15
C VAL A 194 -1.47 -3.37 12.77
N HIS A 195 -1.19 -4.23 13.74
CA HIS A 195 -1.05 -5.67 13.49
C HIS A 195 -2.38 -6.33 13.11
N ASP A 196 -3.52 -5.85 13.61
CA ASP A 196 -4.85 -6.37 13.26
C ASP A 196 -5.21 -5.99 11.82
N LEU A 197 -4.88 -4.75 11.41
CA LEU A 197 -5.01 -4.33 10.02
C LEU A 197 -4.15 -5.21 9.10
N GLN A 198 -2.89 -5.49 9.47
CA GLN A 198 -2.02 -6.35 8.67
C GLN A 198 -2.52 -7.80 8.64
N ALA A 199 -3.01 -8.35 9.76
CA ALA A 199 -3.64 -9.67 9.82
C ALA A 199 -4.86 -9.75 8.90
N THR A 200 -5.69 -8.71 8.90
CA THR A 200 -6.89 -8.60 8.05
C THR A 200 -6.52 -8.53 6.56
N ILE A 201 -5.50 -7.76 6.19
CA ILE A 201 -4.99 -7.71 4.82
C ILE A 201 -4.48 -9.09 4.37
N LEU A 202 -3.70 -9.76 5.21
CA LEU A 202 -3.20 -11.12 4.90
C LEU A 202 -4.35 -12.12 4.74
N HIS A 203 -5.36 -12.04 5.60
CA HIS A 203 -6.56 -12.87 5.51
C HIS A 203 -7.30 -12.66 4.17
N LEU A 204 -7.54 -11.40 3.78
CA LEU A 204 -8.18 -11.08 2.50
C LEU A 204 -7.34 -11.49 1.28
N LEU A 205 -6.02 -11.61 1.43
CA LEU A 205 -5.13 -12.19 0.42
C LEU A 205 -5.12 -13.73 0.43
N GLY A 206 -5.88 -14.38 1.33
CA GLY A 206 -5.97 -15.83 1.45
C GLY A 206 -4.87 -16.47 2.29
N PHE A 207 -4.14 -15.68 3.09
CA PHE A 207 -3.11 -16.19 3.99
C PHE A 207 -3.64 -16.33 5.43
N ASP A 208 -3.23 -17.39 6.08
CA ASP A 208 -3.29 -17.50 7.54
C ASP A 208 -2.02 -16.84 8.11
N HIS A 209 -2.18 -15.66 8.70
CA HIS A 209 -1.04 -14.87 9.18
C HIS A 209 -0.28 -15.54 10.33
N GLU A 210 -0.90 -16.49 11.04
CA GLU A 210 -0.25 -17.25 12.11
C GLU A 210 0.63 -18.37 11.56
N LYS A 211 0.26 -18.95 10.42
CA LYS A 211 1.01 -20.01 9.74
C LYS A 211 2.03 -19.48 8.74
N LEU A 212 1.84 -18.23 8.27
CA LEU A 212 2.78 -17.60 7.36
C LEU A 212 4.01 -17.13 8.13
N THR A 213 5.01 -18.02 8.22
CA THR A 213 6.25 -17.76 8.94
C THR A 213 7.46 -17.80 8.02
N TYR A 214 8.52 -17.12 8.43
CA TYR A 214 9.84 -17.32 7.86
C TYR A 214 10.86 -17.57 8.96
N ARG A 215 11.81 -18.47 8.70
CA ARG A 215 12.83 -18.85 9.67
C ARG A 215 14.05 -17.93 9.58
N HIS A 216 14.39 -17.29 10.69
CA HIS A 216 15.59 -16.47 10.81
C HIS A 216 16.25 -16.69 12.16
N ALA A 217 17.57 -16.88 12.18
CA ALA A 217 18.36 -17.09 13.41
C ALA A 217 17.77 -18.14 14.37
N GLY A 218 17.19 -19.23 13.82
CA GLY A 218 16.62 -20.33 14.62
C GLY A 218 15.19 -20.12 15.12
N ARG A 219 14.58 -18.95 14.89
CA ARG A 219 13.19 -18.63 15.24
C ARG A 219 12.32 -18.51 13.98
N ASP A 220 11.09 -18.96 14.08
CA ASP A 220 10.04 -18.71 13.07
C ASP A 220 9.32 -17.42 13.41
N PHE A 221 9.40 -16.44 12.48
CA PHE A 221 8.77 -15.11 12.60
C PHE A 221 7.52 -15.06 11.75
N ARG A 222 6.43 -14.53 12.29
CA ARG A 222 5.25 -14.09 11.56
C ARG A 222 5.42 -12.65 11.08
N LEU A 223 4.74 -12.25 10.03
CA LEU A 223 4.71 -10.84 9.59
C LEU A 223 3.99 -9.93 10.59
N THR A 224 3.10 -10.49 11.40
CA THR A 224 2.37 -9.81 12.49
C THR A 224 3.03 -10.00 13.87
N ASP A 225 4.23 -10.56 13.93
CA ASP A 225 4.94 -10.97 15.14
C ASP A 225 4.04 -11.87 16.02
N VAL A 226 3.90 -11.57 17.30
CA VAL A 226 3.05 -12.33 18.24
C VAL A 226 1.63 -11.75 18.37
N HIS A 227 1.32 -10.73 17.61
CA HIS A 227 0.08 -9.97 17.64
C HIS A 227 -0.76 -10.19 16.36
N GLY A 228 -1.84 -9.44 16.25
CA GLY A 228 -2.72 -9.37 15.08
C GLY A 228 -3.92 -10.29 15.21
N GLU A 229 -5.08 -9.68 15.16
CA GLU A 229 -6.36 -10.36 15.06
C GLU A 229 -7.08 -9.92 13.79
N VAL A 230 -7.67 -10.86 13.07
CA VAL A 230 -8.44 -10.53 11.86
C VAL A 230 -9.72 -9.79 12.27
N VAL A 231 -9.93 -8.60 11.75
CA VAL A 231 -11.12 -7.79 12.01
C VAL A 231 -12.25 -8.26 11.09
N HIS A 232 -12.94 -9.35 11.50
CA HIS A 232 -13.98 -9.98 10.69
C HIS A 232 -15.17 -9.05 10.40
N ASP A 233 -15.42 -8.07 11.24
CA ASP A 233 -16.52 -7.11 11.05
C ASP A 233 -16.33 -6.22 9.81
N LEU A 234 -15.10 -6.08 9.30
CA LEU A 234 -14.81 -5.40 8.04
C LEU A 234 -15.11 -6.24 6.81
N ILE A 235 -15.25 -7.56 6.94
CA ILE A 235 -15.33 -8.50 5.81
C ILE A 235 -16.80 -8.73 5.44
N ALA A 236 -17.09 -8.71 4.12
CA ALA A 236 -18.42 -8.87 3.54
C ALA A 236 -18.93 -10.32 3.55
#